data_6ff74b6175a31d9d7bb926bd40a6a656
#
_entry.id   6ff74b6175a31d9d7bb926bd40a6a656
#
_cell.length_a   1.000
_cell.length_b   1.000
_cell.length_c   1.000
_cell.angle_alpha   90.00
_cell.angle_beta   90.00
_cell.angle_gamma   90.00
#
_symmetry.space_group_name_H-M   'P 1'
#
loop_
_entity.id
_entity.type
_entity.pdbx_description
1 polymer ?
#
loop_
_entity_poly.entity_id
_entity_poly.type
_entity_poly.pdbx_seq_one_letter_code
_entity_poly.pdbx_strand_id
1 'polypeptide(L)'
;MRGQSLPALSQSLLDGLRKHGMRERSPARISVDPLANAPADIELPTTNILSAPETILQIGSGAFLRGFVEDFVQLANIAGDPVGRVVSVQRKSDHRSAAFLRQDGLYTLILRGLENGKPVERKRIIASISRSLSADTEWSKVMAMAVRPSTRVIVSNVTESGLALGASDTPNDQPPLGFPGKLTQLLRERWQSSAGRDADIAVVPCELVENNGSMLSKLIDEQARAWNLSATFLDWLRSSVHFANTLVDRIVAGAPPPEKLEAEWQALGYRDDLIVCAEPFALFVLEADEFVHQHFPNGKASPGIRFVDDLTPYRVRKVQILNGSHTILGAIGRLLGLRTVRQAIDDRQLGKFVDSAICEEVIPATERGDESESAHYAREVLARFRNPFIEHSLVSICSNCSTKVGTRLFPAIRSFMKRRGVVPRRLLFGVAAVMLLLRESDVEDTHLELIREMWARVDDQSPDSTLAFVQQLLAKQVEWSREHIDLQAIAPEVATFLMKIREQGLRATMES
;
A
#
# COMPACT_ATOMS: atom_id res chain seq x y z
N MET A 1 -17.17 29.92 26.41
CA MET A 1 -17.45 30.27 25.01
C MET A 1 -17.98 29.04 24.32
N ARG A 2 -19.18 29.04 23.80
CA ARG A 2 -19.74 27.89 23.06
C ARG A 2 -19.01 27.81 21.74
N GLY A 3 -18.26 26.71 21.51
CA GLY A 3 -17.56 26.49 20.27
C GLY A 3 -18.54 26.44 19.10
N GLN A 4 -18.38 27.34 18.15
CA GLN A 4 -19.07 27.24 16.86
C GLN A 4 -18.57 25.99 16.17
N SER A 5 -19.47 25.07 15.84
CA SER A 5 -19.12 23.87 15.04
C SER A 5 -18.74 24.31 13.62
N LEU A 6 -17.58 23.83 13.15
CA LEU A 6 -17.15 24.05 11.78
C LEU A 6 -18.14 23.38 10.80
N PRO A 7 -18.40 23.99 9.62
CA PRO A 7 -19.28 23.40 8.61
C PRO A 7 -18.68 22.16 7.97
N ALA A 8 -19.53 21.31 7.39
CA ALA A 8 -19.10 20.12 6.68
C ALA A 8 -18.52 20.47 5.30
N LEU A 9 -17.53 19.70 4.83
CA LEU A 9 -16.82 19.87 3.56
C LEU A 9 -17.75 19.93 2.34
N SER A 10 -18.75 19.03 2.27
CA SER A 10 -19.69 18.95 1.14
C SER A 10 -20.44 20.26 0.88
N GLN A 11 -20.93 20.86 1.95
CA GLN A 11 -21.67 22.13 1.85
C GLN A 11 -20.78 23.24 1.29
N SER A 12 -19.53 23.30 1.77
CA SER A 12 -18.53 24.24 1.31
C SER A 12 -18.31 24.21 -0.19
N LEU A 13 -18.08 23.02 -0.69
CA LEU A 13 -17.75 22.80 -2.09
C LEU A 13 -18.94 23.12 -3.00
N LEU A 14 -20.13 22.68 -2.63
CA LEU A 14 -21.35 22.92 -3.39
C LEU A 14 -21.69 24.42 -3.51
N ASP A 15 -21.50 25.15 -2.43
CA ASP A 15 -21.76 26.60 -2.44
C ASP A 15 -20.72 27.38 -3.28
N GLY A 16 -19.49 26.93 -3.29
CA GLY A 16 -18.44 27.46 -4.17
C GLY A 16 -18.74 27.21 -5.66
N LEU A 17 -19.19 26.01 -5.98
CA LEU A 17 -19.56 25.63 -7.35
C LEU A 17 -20.82 26.32 -7.86
N ARG A 18 -21.81 26.58 -6.99
CA ARG A 18 -22.99 27.37 -7.33
C ARG A 18 -22.63 28.79 -7.76
N LYS A 19 -21.64 29.42 -7.16
CA LYS A 19 -21.14 30.74 -7.58
C LYS A 19 -20.56 30.74 -8.99
N HIS A 20 -20.18 29.58 -9.53
CA HIS A 20 -19.67 29.43 -10.89
C HIS A 20 -20.73 29.01 -11.92
N GLY A 21 -22.04 29.14 -11.63
CA GLY A 21 -23.12 29.01 -12.59
C GLY A 21 -23.74 27.64 -12.79
N MET A 22 -23.52 26.67 -11.87
CA MET A 22 -24.24 25.40 -11.91
C MET A 22 -25.67 25.54 -11.40
N ARG A 23 -26.65 25.18 -12.23
CA ARG A 23 -28.08 25.13 -11.88
C ARG A 23 -28.41 23.95 -10.99
N GLU A 24 -29.22 24.23 -9.97
CA GLU A 24 -29.71 23.35 -8.93
C GLU A 24 -30.29 22.01 -9.38
N ARG A 25 -29.97 20.94 -8.66
CA ARG A 25 -30.93 19.87 -8.33
C ARG A 25 -30.78 19.49 -6.87
N SER A 26 -31.76 20.03 -6.06
CA SER A 26 -32.36 19.44 -4.86
C SER A 26 -31.75 19.61 -3.48
N PRO A 27 -32.47 19.19 -2.43
CA PRO A 27 -33.22 20.12 -1.60
C PRO A 27 -32.39 20.71 -0.48
N ALA A 28 -32.93 21.79 0.07
CA ALA A 28 -32.44 22.57 1.18
C ALA A 28 -31.62 21.76 2.23
N ARG A 29 -30.36 21.99 2.29
CA ARG A 29 -29.52 21.69 3.45
C ARG A 29 -28.71 22.91 3.80
N ILE A 30 -28.76 23.19 5.07
CA ILE A 30 -28.15 24.22 5.89
C ILE A 30 -27.06 25.02 5.18
N SER A 31 -27.34 26.29 4.91
CA SER A 31 -26.46 27.28 4.32
C SER A 31 -25.33 27.65 5.27
N VAL A 32 -24.14 27.20 4.99
CA VAL A 32 -22.90 27.89 5.36
C VAL A 32 -21.96 27.73 4.18
N ASP A 33 -21.49 28.85 3.63
CA ASP A 33 -20.57 28.88 2.48
C ASP A 33 -19.10 28.96 2.99
N PRO A 34 -18.43 27.83 3.24
CA PRO A 34 -17.07 27.85 3.76
C PRO A 34 -16.00 27.94 2.67
N LEU A 35 -16.35 27.72 1.40
CA LEU A 35 -15.36 27.85 0.32
C LEU A 35 -15.10 29.31 -0.07
N ALA A 36 -15.98 30.22 0.27
CA ALA A 36 -15.66 31.65 0.15
C ALA A 36 -14.48 32.04 1.05
N ASN A 37 -14.19 31.23 2.09
CA ASN A 37 -13.14 31.43 3.07
C ASN A 37 -12.10 30.30 3.09
N ALA A 38 -12.15 29.35 2.12
CA ALA A 38 -11.14 28.30 2.03
C ALA A 38 -9.78 28.96 1.74
N PRO A 39 -8.71 28.53 2.44
CA PRO A 39 -7.37 28.99 2.14
C PRO A 39 -7.03 28.85 0.66
N ALA A 40 -6.35 29.84 0.09
CA ALA A 40 -6.02 29.91 -1.33
C ALA A 40 -5.04 28.78 -1.78
N ASP A 41 -4.42 28.11 -0.82
CA ASP A 41 -3.50 26.98 -1.02
C ASP A 41 -4.18 25.62 -1.16
N ILE A 42 -5.53 25.55 -1.13
CA ILE A 42 -6.26 24.31 -1.32
C ILE A 42 -6.64 24.16 -2.80
N GLU A 43 -6.18 23.07 -3.42
CA GLU A 43 -6.57 22.70 -4.78
C GLU A 43 -8.03 22.20 -4.81
N LEU A 44 -8.88 22.93 -5.51
CA LEU A 44 -10.30 22.58 -5.66
C LEU A 44 -10.52 21.69 -6.88
N PRO A 45 -11.50 20.76 -6.86
CA PRO A 45 -11.85 19.97 -8.03
C PRO A 45 -12.51 20.87 -9.09
N THR A 46 -12.32 20.51 -10.35
CA THR A 46 -13.04 21.17 -11.45
C THR A 46 -14.51 20.74 -11.48
N THR A 47 -15.38 21.59 -12.01
CA THR A 47 -16.83 21.30 -12.16
C THR A 47 -17.11 20.04 -12.98
N ASN A 48 -16.24 19.73 -13.95
CA ASN A 48 -16.40 18.57 -14.81
C ASN A 48 -16.28 17.24 -14.05
N ILE A 49 -15.50 17.21 -12.96
CA ILE A 49 -15.35 15.98 -12.14
C ILE A 49 -16.68 15.61 -11.49
N LEU A 50 -17.40 16.57 -10.93
CA LEU A 50 -18.66 16.30 -10.21
C LEU A 50 -19.77 15.76 -11.11
N SER A 51 -19.74 16.11 -12.40
CA SER A 51 -20.68 15.63 -13.41
C SER A 51 -20.21 14.39 -14.17
N ALA A 52 -18.98 13.92 -13.94
CA ALA A 52 -18.42 12.76 -14.63
C ALA A 52 -19.21 11.48 -14.28
N PRO A 53 -19.36 10.55 -15.23
CA PRO A 53 -20.12 9.31 -15.02
C PRO A 53 -19.45 8.38 -14.01
N GLU A 54 -20.26 7.55 -13.35
CA GLU A 54 -19.79 6.44 -12.51
C GLU A 54 -19.30 5.29 -13.40
N THR A 55 -18.00 5.06 -13.41
CA THR A 55 -17.36 4.03 -14.28
C THR A 55 -16.50 3.04 -13.49
N ILE A 56 -16.17 3.38 -12.25
CA ILE A 56 -15.30 2.57 -11.40
C ILE A 56 -16.09 2.09 -10.18
N LEU A 57 -16.11 0.77 -9.96
CA LEU A 57 -16.62 0.14 -8.74
C LEU A 57 -15.42 -0.23 -7.87
N GLN A 58 -15.32 0.33 -6.67
CA GLN A 58 -14.18 0.12 -5.78
C GLN A 58 -14.58 -0.65 -4.54
N ILE A 59 -13.98 -1.82 -4.33
CA ILE A 59 -14.19 -2.65 -3.14
C ILE A 59 -13.18 -2.25 -2.07
N GLY A 60 -13.63 -1.46 -1.15
CA GLY A 60 -12.85 -0.83 -0.08
C GLY A 60 -13.00 0.69 -0.08
N SER A 61 -12.95 1.31 1.10
CA SER A 61 -12.99 2.76 1.32
C SER A 61 -11.90 3.21 2.29
N GLY A 62 -10.86 2.38 2.45
CA GLY A 62 -9.76 2.62 3.37
C GLY A 62 -8.94 3.88 3.04
N ALA A 63 -8.14 4.33 3.99
CA ALA A 63 -7.28 5.50 3.81
C ALA A 63 -6.33 5.32 2.62
N PHE A 64 -5.80 4.09 2.41
CA PHE A 64 -4.88 3.82 1.31
C PHE A 64 -5.52 4.15 -0.05
N LEU A 65 -6.67 3.58 -0.39
CA LEU A 65 -7.35 3.86 -1.66
C LEU A 65 -7.66 5.36 -1.79
N ARG A 66 -8.20 5.99 -0.74
CA ARG A 66 -8.50 7.42 -0.72
C ARG A 66 -7.28 8.33 -0.90
N GLY A 67 -6.13 7.92 -0.40
CA GLY A 67 -4.87 8.66 -0.58
C GLY A 67 -4.04 8.22 -1.77
N PHE A 68 -4.53 7.29 -2.61
CA PHE A 68 -3.78 6.73 -3.73
C PHE A 68 -4.61 6.64 -5.01
N VAL A 69 -5.57 5.71 -5.10
CA VAL A 69 -6.33 5.48 -6.34
C VAL A 69 -7.20 6.69 -6.68
N GLU A 70 -7.94 7.22 -5.71
CA GLU A 70 -8.85 8.35 -5.93
C GLU A 70 -8.11 9.63 -6.29
N ASP A 71 -6.88 9.82 -5.81
CA ASP A 71 -6.01 10.92 -6.23
C ASP A 71 -5.65 10.78 -7.71
N PHE A 72 -5.27 9.60 -8.18
CA PHE A 72 -4.97 9.35 -9.59
C PHE A 72 -6.21 9.48 -10.49
N VAL A 73 -7.36 8.99 -10.05
CA VAL A 73 -8.64 9.16 -10.78
C VAL A 73 -8.96 10.65 -10.93
N GLN A 74 -8.78 11.44 -9.87
CA GLN A 74 -8.98 12.88 -9.93
C GLN A 74 -8.02 13.56 -10.89
N LEU A 75 -6.74 13.22 -10.81
CA LEU A 75 -5.71 13.78 -11.71
C LEU A 75 -5.99 13.46 -13.18
N ALA A 76 -6.46 12.24 -13.50
CA ALA A 76 -6.83 11.85 -14.85
C ALA A 76 -7.99 12.72 -15.37
N ASN A 77 -9.04 12.88 -14.57
CA ASN A 77 -10.19 13.70 -14.93
C ASN A 77 -9.80 15.19 -15.11
N ILE A 78 -8.84 15.71 -14.32
CA ILE A 78 -8.31 17.08 -14.47
C ILE A 78 -7.45 17.21 -15.74
N ALA A 79 -6.63 16.20 -16.04
CA ALA A 79 -5.71 16.22 -17.17
C ALA A 79 -6.42 16.12 -18.56
N GLY A 80 -7.74 15.97 -18.59
CA GLY A 80 -8.51 15.84 -19.82
C GLY A 80 -8.55 14.42 -20.39
N ASP A 81 -8.21 13.42 -19.58
CA ASP A 81 -8.33 11.99 -19.88
C ASP A 81 -9.37 11.37 -18.89
N PRO A 82 -10.66 11.68 -19.07
CA PRO A 82 -11.67 11.40 -18.04
C PRO A 82 -11.97 9.91 -17.97
N VAL A 83 -11.58 9.30 -16.86
CA VAL A 83 -11.89 7.91 -16.53
C VAL A 83 -13.18 7.74 -15.74
N GLY A 84 -13.84 8.86 -15.38
CA GLY A 84 -15.09 8.86 -14.63
C GLY A 84 -14.89 8.89 -13.11
N ARG A 85 -15.96 8.56 -12.37
CA ARG A 85 -15.98 8.60 -10.90
C ARG A 85 -16.12 7.20 -10.29
N VAL A 86 -15.77 7.13 -9.03
CA VAL A 86 -15.74 5.92 -8.21
C VAL A 86 -17.03 5.78 -7.39
N VAL A 87 -17.67 4.61 -7.45
CA VAL A 87 -18.61 4.15 -6.43
C VAL A 87 -17.83 3.25 -5.46
N SER A 88 -17.61 3.73 -4.26
CA SER A 88 -16.85 3.00 -3.25
C SER A 88 -17.78 2.06 -2.46
N VAL A 89 -17.30 0.86 -2.11
CA VAL A 89 -18.05 -0.15 -1.35
C VAL A 89 -17.34 -0.44 -0.04
N GLN A 90 -18.00 -0.15 1.07
CA GLN A 90 -17.52 -0.50 2.40
C GLN A 90 -18.03 -1.88 2.82
N ARG A 91 -17.28 -2.57 3.67
CA ARG A 91 -17.68 -3.90 4.16
C ARG A 91 -18.94 -3.83 5.03
N LYS A 92 -19.01 -2.82 5.91
CA LYS A 92 -20.12 -2.59 6.85
C LYS A 92 -20.47 -1.12 6.94
N SER A 93 -21.71 -0.83 7.24
CA SER A 93 -22.14 0.51 7.64
C SER A 93 -21.46 0.92 8.95
N ASP A 94 -20.77 2.05 8.92
CA ASP A 94 -20.07 2.61 10.07
C ASP A 94 -20.09 4.15 10.04
N HIS A 95 -19.36 4.80 10.94
CA HIS A 95 -19.24 6.25 10.99
C HIS A 95 -18.71 6.88 9.69
N ARG A 96 -17.91 6.14 8.90
CA ARG A 96 -17.40 6.60 7.59
C ARG A 96 -18.51 6.62 6.54
N SER A 97 -19.41 5.63 6.55
CA SER A 97 -20.60 5.65 5.67
C SER A 97 -21.39 6.93 5.87
N ALA A 98 -21.64 7.29 7.13
CA ALA A 98 -22.34 8.52 7.47
C ALA A 98 -21.54 9.78 7.06
N ALA A 99 -20.21 9.74 7.18
CA ALA A 99 -19.35 10.84 6.74
C ALA A 99 -19.38 11.02 5.20
N PHE A 100 -19.26 9.92 4.44
CA PHE A 100 -19.39 9.97 2.98
C PHE A 100 -20.73 10.57 2.53
N LEU A 101 -21.82 10.19 3.20
CA LEU A 101 -23.13 10.74 2.90
C LEU A 101 -23.23 12.24 3.22
N ARG A 102 -22.70 12.66 4.39
CA ARG A 102 -22.73 14.09 4.79
C ARG A 102 -21.86 14.97 3.92
N GLN A 103 -20.77 14.42 3.40
CA GLN A 103 -19.76 15.14 2.62
C GLN A 103 -19.90 14.93 1.10
N ASP A 104 -20.98 14.28 0.62
CA ASP A 104 -21.22 13.96 -0.80
C ASP A 104 -20.02 13.26 -1.49
N GLY A 105 -19.30 12.43 -0.74
CA GLY A 105 -18.09 11.74 -1.20
C GLY A 105 -16.82 12.59 -1.18
N LEU A 106 -16.90 13.87 -0.83
CA LEU A 106 -15.77 14.80 -0.81
C LEU A 106 -14.91 14.64 0.43
N TYR A 107 -13.60 14.83 0.27
CA TYR A 107 -12.65 14.89 1.38
C TYR A 107 -11.35 15.58 0.99
N THR A 108 -10.56 15.95 1.99
CA THR A 108 -9.25 16.57 1.82
C THR A 108 -8.14 15.53 1.84
N LEU A 109 -7.34 15.50 0.79
CA LEU A 109 -6.05 14.84 0.76
C LEU A 109 -4.95 15.85 1.07
N ILE A 110 -4.21 15.62 2.15
CA ILE A 110 -3.03 16.41 2.53
C ILE A 110 -1.79 15.62 2.14
N LEU A 111 -1.00 16.17 1.21
CA LEU A 111 0.28 15.62 0.78
C LEU A 111 1.40 16.34 1.53
N ARG A 112 2.09 15.62 2.43
CA ARG A 112 3.18 16.16 3.26
C ARG A 112 4.43 15.31 3.12
N GLY A 113 5.57 15.94 2.84
CA GLY A 113 6.84 15.22 2.72
C GLY A 113 8.01 16.08 2.31
N LEU A 114 9.00 15.44 1.70
CA LEU A 114 10.15 16.09 1.12
C LEU A 114 10.13 15.91 -0.40
N GLU A 115 10.30 17.00 -1.13
CA GLU A 115 10.57 17.00 -2.56
C GLU A 115 11.89 17.75 -2.80
N ASN A 116 12.86 17.09 -3.43
CA ASN A 116 14.21 17.64 -3.62
C ASN A 116 14.84 18.15 -2.31
N GLY A 117 14.62 17.41 -1.21
CA GLY A 117 15.14 17.73 0.12
C GLY A 117 14.45 18.91 0.84
N LYS A 118 13.40 19.48 0.26
CA LYS A 118 12.64 20.59 0.86
C LYS A 118 11.29 20.08 1.36
N PRO A 119 10.82 20.50 2.55
CA PRO A 119 9.49 20.22 3.02
C PRO A 119 8.42 20.80 2.07
N VAL A 120 7.44 19.99 1.73
CA VAL A 120 6.27 20.41 0.95
C VAL A 120 5.00 20.00 1.66
N GLU A 121 3.97 20.84 1.51
CA GLU A 121 2.60 20.55 1.89
C GLU A 121 1.69 21.00 0.77
N ARG A 122 0.82 20.11 0.29
CA ARG A 122 -0.24 20.42 -0.66
C ARG A 122 -1.54 19.86 -0.13
N LYS A 123 -2.62 20.60 -0.31
CA LYS A 123 -3.98 20.20 0.09
C LYS A 123 -4.85 20.16 -1.15
N ARG A 124 -5.55 19.06 -1.33
CA ARG A 124 -6.44 18.85 -2.46
C ARG A 124 -7.78 18.33 -1.98
N ILE A 125 -8.88 18.91 -2.46
CA ILE A 125 -10.21 18.33 -2.27
C ILE A 125 -10.42 17.26 -3.33
N ILE A 126 -10.60 16.04 -2.88
CA ILE A 126 -10.89 14.88 -3.72
C ILE A 126 -12.40 14.79 -3.92
N ALA A 127 -12.81 14.70 -5.20
CA ALA A 127 -14.20 14.58 -5.65
C ALA A 127 -14.40 13.36 -6.58
N SER A 128 -13.40 12.52 -6.71
CA SER A 128 -13.46 11.32 -7.54
C SER A 128 -14.46 10.27 -7.02
N ILE A 129 -14.78 10.25 -5.73
CA ILE A 129 -15.85 9.40 -5.20
C ILE A 129 -17.21 10.09 -5.41
N SER A 130 -18.13 9.43 -6.13
CA SER A 130 -19.51 9.92 -6.32
C SER A 130 -20.38 9.63 -5.11
N ARG A 131 -20.24 8.43 -4.56
CA ARG A 131 -20.96 7.93 -3.39
C ARG A 131 -20.28 6.70 -2.82
N SER A 132 -20.65 6.35 -1.58
CA SER A 132 -20.20 5.13 -0.92
C SER A 132 -21.41 4.26 -0.56
N LEU A 133 -21.32 2.97 -0.85
CA LEU A 133 -22.32 1.94 -0.53
C LEU A 133 -21.78 1.04 0.58
N SER A 134 -22.69 0.43 1.35
CA SER A 134 -22.38 -0.58 2.35
C SER A 134 -22.75 -1.96 1.86
N ALA A 135 -21.78 -2.89 1.84
CA ALA A 135 -22.02 -4.25 1.34
C ALA A 135 -23.05 -5.00 2.21
N ASP A 136 -23.06 -4.78 3.52
CA ASP A 136 -23.97 -5.45 4.46
C ASP A 136 -25.44 -5.01 4.34
N THR A 137 -25.71 -3.80 3.85
CA THR A 137 -27.07 -3.24 3.81
C THR A 137 -27.53 -2.84 2.41
N GLU A 138 -26.61 -2.68 1.46
CA GLU A 138 -26.89 -2.15 0.12
C GLU A 138 -26.35 -3.04 -1.01
N TRP A 139 -26.18 -4.36 -0.76
CA TRP A 139 -25.56 -5.27 -1.73
C TRP A 139 -26.27 -5.28 -3.08
N SER A 140 -27.59 -5.19 -3.09
CA SER A 140 -28.37 -5.09 -4.33
C SER A 140 -27.99 -3.87 -5.18
N LYS A 141 -27.64 -2.73 -4.56
CA LYS A 141 -27.16 -1.54 -5.27
C LYS A 141 -25.75 -1.73 -5.81
N VAL A 142 -24.89 -2.48 -5.08
CA VAL A 142 -23.55 -2.85 -5.55
C VAL A 142 -23.67 -3.76 -6.77
N MET A 143 -24.54 -4.77 -6.73
CA MET A 143 -24.84 -5.65 -7.86
C MET A 143 -25.36 -4.87 -9.07
N ALA A 144 -26.30 -3.94 -8.84
CA ALA A 144 -26.84 -3.08 -9.90
C ALA A 144 -25.76 -2.19 -10.54
N MET A 145 -24.72 -1.81 -9.79
CA MET A 145 -23.57 -1.08 -10.37
C MET A 145 -22.73 -1.98 -11.27
N ALA A 146 -22.47 -3.23 -10.85
CA ALA A 146 -21.64 -4.17 -11.60
C ALA A 146 -22.23 -4.53 -12.98
N VAL A 147 -23.55 -4.54 -13.14
CA VAL A 147 -24.22 -4.89 -14.42
C VAL A 147 -24.26 -3.75 -15.43
N ARG A 148 -23.94 -2.52 -15.04
CA ARG A 148 -23.96 -1.37 -15.97
C ARG A 148 -22.87 -1.48 -17.02
N PRO A 149 -23.16 -1.31 -18.31
CA PRO A 149 -22.12 -1.26 -19.34
C PRO A 149 -21.09 -0.12 -19.12
N SER A 150 -21.52 0.96 -18.45
CA SER A 150 -20.64 2.08 -18.10
C SER A 150 -19.65 1.76 -16.99
N THR A 151 -19.86 0.71 -16.18
CA THR A 151 -18.87 0.24 -15.22
C THR A 151 -17.77 -0.51 -15.96
N ARG A 152 -16.61 0.11 -16.07
CA ARG A 152 -15.46 -0.39 -16.83
C ARG A 152 -14.36 -0.97 -15.98
N VAL A 153 -14.28 -0.59 -14.71
CA VAL A 153 -13.19 -0.98 -13.82
C VAL A 153 -13.73 -1.40 -12.45
N ILE A 154 -13.20 -2.49 -11.92
CA ILE A 154 -13.32 -2.86 -10.50
C ILE A 154 -11.94 -2.70 -9.86
N VAL A 155 -11.86 -1.91 -8.80
CA VAL A 155 -10.65 -1.75 -7.97
C VAL A 155 -10.85 -2.45 -6.63
N SER A 156 -9.81 -3.08 -6.10
CA SER A 156 -9.86 -3.68 -4.76
C SER A 156 -8.61 -3.38 -3.94
N ASN A 157 -8.77 -3.38 -2.63
CA ASN A 157 -7.68 -3.40 -1.67
C ASN A 157 -8.17 -4.07 -0.40
N VAL A 158 -8.03 -5.38 -0.36
CA VAL A 158 -8.33 -6.20 0.81
C VAL A 158 -7.03 -6.66 1.47
N THR A 159 -7.10 -7.18 2.69
CA THR A 159 -5.93 -7.76 3.36
C THR A 159 -5.52 -9.07 2.69
N GLU A 160 -4.25 -9.49 2.87
CA GLU A 160 -3.78 -10.79 2.35
C GLU A 160 -4.68 -11.96 2.81
N SER A 161 -5.15 -11.93 4.07
CA SER A 161 -6.11 -12.90 4.59
C SER A 161 -7.48 -12.83 3.91
N GLY A 162 -7.84 -11.72 3.29
CA GLY A 162 -9.06 -11.54 2.51
C GLY A 162 -8.99 -12.18 1.10
N LEU A 163 -7.79 -12.51 0.62
CA LEU A 163 -7.56 -13.21 -0.63
C LEU A 163 -7.60 -14.75 -0.44
N ALA A 164 -8.59 -15.23 0.29
CA ALA A 164 -8.83 -16.65 0.48
C ALA A 164 -10.28 -16.98 0.13
N LEU A 165 -10.50 -18.20 -0.38
CA LEU A 165 -11.85 -18.69 -0.65
C LEU A 165 -12.63 -18.81 0.65
N GLY A 166 -13.85 -18.29 0.67
CA GLY A 166 -14.77 -18.48 1.79
C GLY A 166 -15.33 -19.90 1.78
N ALA A 167 -14.93 -20.72 2.76
CA ALA A 167 -15.34 -22.13 2.82
C ALA A 167 -16.86 -22.35 2.86
N SER A 168 -17.63 -21.36 3.34
CA SER A 168 -19.11 -21.42 3.45
C SER A 168 -19.83 -20.53 2.45
N ASP A 169 -19.12 -19.80 1.59
CA ASP A 169 -19.74 -18.89 0.63
C ASP A 169 -20.55 -19.64 -0.43
N THR A 170 -21.77 -19.16 -0.67
CA THR A 170 -22.66 -19.68 -1.70
C THR A 170 -22.97 -18.62 -2.76
N PRO A 171 -23.36 -19.04 -3.99
CA PRO A 171 -23.67 -18.08 -5.05
C PRO A 171 -24.91 -17.21 -4.78
N ASN A 172 -25.69 -17.52 -3.75
CA ASN A 172 -26.94 -16.82 -3.41
C ASN A 172 -26.84 -15.96 -2.13
N ASP A 173 -25.66 -15.91 -1.48
CA ASP A 173 -25.46 -15.08 -0.31
C ASP A 173 -25.60 -13.58 -0.65
N GLN A 174 -26.00 -12.77 0.33
CA GLN A 174 -26.32 -11.35 0.13
C GLN A 174 -25.64 -10.44 1.17
N PRO A 175 -24.34 -10.19 1.10
CA PRO A 175 -23.30 -10.71 0.19
C PRO A 175 -22.61 -11.99 0.69
N PRO A 176 -21.80 -12.68 -0.14
CA PRO A 176 -20.81 -13.65 0.32
C PRO A 176 -19.87 -13.05 1.36
N LEU A 177 -19.30 -13.86 2.26
CA LEU A 177 -18.40 -13.38 3.30
C LEU A 177 -17.00 -13.04 2.72
N GLY A 178 -16.44 -13.95 1.92
CA GLY A 178 -15.13 -13.80 1.30
C GLY A 178 -15.12 -12.78 0.17
N PHE A 179 -13.97 -12.15 -0.07
CA PHE A 179 -13.82 -11.22 -1.18
C PHE A 179 -13.87 -11.93 -2.55
N PRO A 180 -13.21 -13.09 -2.76
CA PRO A 180 -13.36 -13.84 -4.02
C PRO A 180 -14.82 -14.21 -4.32
N GLY A 181 -15.60 -14.63 -3.31
CA GLY A 181 -17.02 -14.88 -3.45
C GLY A 181 -17.80 -13.65 -3.88
N LYS A 182 -17.57 -12.51 -3.25
CA LYS A 182 -18.19 -11.22 -3.63
C LYS A 182 -17.89 -10.87 -5.09
N LEU A 183 -16.62 -10.91 -5.50
CA LEU A 183 -16.22 -10.56 -6.85
C LEU A 183 -16.78 -11.56 -7.88
N THR A 184 -16.75 -12.86 -7.59
CA THR A 184 -17.36 -13.89 -8.45
C THR A 184 -18.86 -13.63 -8.64
N GLN A 185 -19.57 -13.26 -7.57
CA GLN A 185 -21.00 -12.94 -7.65
C GLN A 185 -21.26 -11.68 -8.50
N LEU A 186 -20.47 -10.62 -8.35
CA LEU A 186 -20.58 -9.40 -9.16
C LEU A 186 -20.36 -9.70 -10.66
N LEU A 187 -19.33 -10.49 -10.97
CA LEU A 187 -19.02 -10.88 -12.35
C LEU A 187 -20.07 -11.84 -12.93
N ARG A 188 -20.62 -12.76 -12.13
CA ARG A 188 -21.73 -13.62 -12.55
C ARG A 188 -22.98 -12.82 -12.89
N GLU A 189 -23.34 -11.85 -12.04
CA GLU A 189 -24.50 -10.99 -12.27
C GLU A 189 -24.33 -10.16 -13.54
N ARG A 190 -23.12 -9.61 -13.75
CA ARG A 190 -22.77 -8.92 -14.99
C ARG A 190 -22.93 -9.82 -16.22
N TRP A 191 -22.42 -11.05 -16.16
CA TRP A 191 -22.56 -12.03 -17.25
C TRP A 191 -24.01 -12.41 -17.54
N GLN A 192 -24.86 -12.51 -16.51
CA GLN A 192 -26.29 -12.81 -16.67
C GLN A 192 -27.07 -11.66 -17.32
N SER A 193 -26.62 -10.44 -17.14
CA SER A 193 -27.17 -9.25 -17.80
C SER A 193 -26.64 -9.16 -19.23
N SER A 194 -27.52 -9.12 -20.25
CA SER A 194 -27.08 -8.98 -21.65
C SER A 194 -26.22 -7.75 -21.86
N ALA A 195 -26.65 -6.59 -21.35
CA ALA A 195 -25.92 -5.34 -21.48
C ALA A 195 -24.56 -5.36 -20.75
N GLY A 196 -24.50 -6.03 -19.60
CA GLY A 196 -23.24 -6.20 -18.85
C GLY A 196 -22.29 -7.18 -19.51
N ARG A 197 -22.80 -8.29 -20.01
CA ARG A 197 -22.03 -9.34 -20.65
C ARG A 197 -21.33 -8.87 -21.93
N ASP A 198 -21.99 -8.00 -22.70
CA ASP A 198 -21.47 -7.49 -23.97
C ASP A 198 -20.46 -6.33 -23.79
N ALA A 199 -20.14 -6.00 -22.55
CA ALA A 199 -19.18 -4.95 -22.20
C ALA A 199 -18.07 -5.50 -21.32
N ASP A 200 -16.84 -5.45 -21.80
CA ASP A 200 -15.65 -5.88 -21.07
C ASP A 200 -15.43 -5.06 -19.79
N ILE A 201 -14.71 -5.65 -18.82
CA ILE A 201 -14.45 -5.03 -17.53
C ILE A 201 -13.02 -5.34 -17.05
N ALA A 202 -12.34 -4.30 -16.56
CA ALA A 202 -11.03 -4.44 -15.92
C ALA A 202 -11.16 -4.74 -14.42
N VAL A 203 -10.23 -5.53 -13.90
CA VAL A 203 -10.04 -5.74 -12.45
C VAL A 203 -8.63 -5.31 -12.07
N VAL A 204 -8.52 -4.29 -11.26
CA VAL A 204 -7.27 -3.65 -10.84
C VAL A 204 -7.11 -3.81 -9.32
N PRO A 205 -6.51 -4.92 -8.87
CA PRO A 205 -6.26 -5.17 -7.46
C PRO A 205 -5.08 -4.33 -6.96
N CYS A 206 -5.20 -3.80 -5.74
CA CYS A 206 -4.14 -3.04 -5.06
C CYS A 206 -3.61 -3.77 -3.81
N GLU A 207 -3.83 -5.06 -3.72
CA GLU A 207 -3.37 -5.93 -2.64
C GLU A 207 -1.84 -6.11 -2.68
N LEU A 208 -1.21 -6.20 -1.50
CA LEU A 208 0.25 -6.29 -1.36
C LEU A 208 0.76 -7.74 -1.52
N VAL A 209 0.25 -8.46 -2.51
CA VAL A 209 0.70 -9.81 -2.86
C VAL A 209 1.31 -9.84 -4.25
N GLU A 210 2.21 -10.80 -4.45
CA GLU A 210 2.87 -10.99 -5.73
C GLU A 210 1.89 -11.45 -6.80
N ASN A 211 1.95 -10.85 -8.01
CA ASN A 211 1.08 -11.16 -9.14
C ASN A 211 -0.42 -11.15 -8.74
N ASN A 212 -0.80 -10.10 -8.03
CA ASN A 212 -2.12 -9.96 -7.39
C ASN A 212 -3.28 -10.14 -8.38
N GLY A 213 -3.18 -9.63 -9.61
CA GLY A 213 -4.19 -9.82 -10.65
C GLY A 213 -4.32 -11.26 -11.10
N SER A 214 -3.19 -11.90 -11.41
CA SER A 214 -3.17 -13.32 -11.82
C SER A 214 -3.64 -14.23 -10.68
N MET A 215 -3.24 -13.94 -9.43
CA MET A 215 -3.71 -14.66 -8.26
C MET A 215 -5.22 -14.51 -8.06
N LEU A 216 -5.74 -13.29 -8.18
CA LEU A 216 -7.17 -13.02 -8.03
C LEU A 216 -7.98 -13.69 -9.14
N SER A 217 -7.54 -13.63 -10.39
CA SER A 217 -8.15 -14.31 -11.52
C SER A 217 -8.27 -15.83 -11.26
N LYS A 218 -7.21 -16.45 -10.74
CA LYS A 218 -7.21 -17.86 -10.37
C LYS A 218 -8.21 -18.17 -9.25
N LEU A 219 -8.25 -17.34 -8.20
CA LEU A 219 -9.23 -17.51 -7.11
C LEU A 219 -10.68 -17.39 -7.60
N ILE A 220 -10.95 -16.50 -8.56
CA ILE A 220 -12.29 -16.36 -9.16
C ILE A 220 -12.66 -17.59 -10.00
N ASP A 221 -11.73 -18.15 -10.80
CA ASP A 221 -11.97 -19.41 -11.55
C ASP A 221 -12.24 -20.59 -10.59
N GLU A 222 -11.46 -20.70 -9.51
CA GLU A 222 -11.64 -21.71 -8.46
C GLU A 222 -13.01 -21.55 -7.76
N GLN A 223 -13.38 -20.32 -7.39
CA GLN A 223 -14.67 -20.03 -6.75
C GLN A 223 -15.84 -20.35 -7.69
N ALA A 224 -15.72 -19.98 -8.97
CA ALA A 224 -16.74 -20.26 -9.98
C ALA A 224 -16.95 -21.77 -10.18
N ARG A 225 -15.88 -22.55 -10.18
CA ARG A 225 -15.96 -24.02 -10.25
C ARG A 225 -16.57 -24.62 -8.98
N ALA A 226 -16.18 -24.14 -7.80
CA ALA A 226 -16.76 -24.58 -6.53
C ALA A 226 -18.27 -24.32 -6.47
N TRP A 227 -18.73 -23.25 -7.11
CA TRP A 227 -20.15 -22.92 -7.24
C TRP A 227 -20.86 -23.61 -8.43
N ASN A 228 -20.17 -24.49 -9.16
CA ASN A 228 -20.68 -25.18 -10.34
C ASN A 228 -21.26 -24.22 -11.40
N LEU A 229 -20.61 -23.07 -11.61
CA LEU A 229 -21.00 -22.14 -12.66
C LEU A 229 -20.68 -22.72 -14.04
N SER A 230 -21.45 -22.32 -15.07
CA SER A 230 -21.37 -22.89 -16.39
C SER A 230 -20.02 -22.66 -17.09
N ALA A 231 -19.67 -23.57 -18.02
CA ALA A 231 -18.48 -23.41 -18.85
C ALA A 231 -18.51 -22.10 -19.66
N THR A 232 -19.67 -21.66 -20.11
CA THR A 232 -19.85 -20.40 -20.85
C THR A 232 -19.55 -19.17 -19.98
N PHE A 233 -19.80 -19.23 -18.67
CA PHE A 233 -19.37 -18.19 -17.75
C PHE A 233 -17.83 -18.17 -17.58
N LEU A 234 -17.22 -19.35 -17.44
CA LEU A 234 -15.76 -19.47 -17.34
C LEU A 234 -15.06 -18.99 -18.62
N ASP A 235 -15.64 -19.23 -19.79
CA ASP A 235 -15.10 -18.73 -21.05
C ASP A 235 -15.24 -17.20 -21.15
N TRP A 236 -16.38 -16.65 -20.73
CA TRP A 236 -16.58 -15.21 -20.63
C TRP A 236 -15.58 -14.54 -19.64
N LEU A 237 -15.32 -15.16 -18.49
CA LEU A 237 -14.30 -14.65 -17.54
C LEU A 237 -12.93 -14.48 -18.21
N ARG A 238 -12.54 -15.43 -19.08
CA ARG A 238 -11.23 -15.40 -19.77
C ARG A 238 -11.18 -14.41 -20.93
N SER A 239 -12.30 -14.14 -21.58
CA SER A 239 -12.36 -13.30 -22.77
C SER A 239 -12.71 -11.84 -22.51
N SER A 240 -13.43 -11.56 -21.44
CA SER A 240 -14.07 -10.25 -21.20
C SER A 240 -13.76 -9.64 -19.84
N VAL A 241 -12.97 -10.31 -18.99
CA VAL A 241 -12.51 -9.77 -17.70
C VAL A 241 -10.99 -9.63 -17.71
N HIS A 242 -10.50 -8.40 -17.69
CA HIS A 242 -9.11 -8.03 -17.84
C HIS A 242 -8.45 -7.78 -16.48
N PHE A 243 -7.66 -8.74 -15.99
CA PHE A 243 -6.98 -8.63 -14.70
C PHE A 243 -5.60 -7.99 -14.87
N ALA A 244 -5.35 -6.89 -14.16
CA ALA A 244 -4.04 -6.26 -14.10
C ALA A 244 -3.22 -6.79 -12.92
N ASN A 245 -1.95 -7.13 -13.12
CA ASN A 245 -1.01 -7.21 -12.01
C ASN A 245 -0.55 -5.79 -11.64
N THR A 246 -0.48 -5.49 -10.35
CA THR A 246 -0.16 -4.14 -9.90
C THR A 246 0.93 -4.09 -8.85
N LEU A 247 1.65 -2.97 -8.84
CA LEU A 247 2.51 -2.58 -7.72
C LEU A 247 2.13 -1.17 -7.31
N VAL A 248 1.77 -1.03 -6.04
CA VAL A 248 1.42 0.25 -5.42
C VAL A 248 2.50 0.67 -4.43
N ASP A 249 2.92 1.93 -4.48
CA ASP A 249 3.94 2.46 -3.57
C ASP A 249 3.64 3.93 -3.22
N ARG A 250 3.03 4.14 -2.09
CA ARG A 250 2.81 5.41 -1.41
C ARG A 250 2.59 5.15 0.06
N ILE A 251 3.23 5.91 0.93
CA ILE A 251 2.91 5.91 2.35
C ILE A 251 1.67 6.79 2.57
N VAL A 252 0.56 6.16 2.97
CA VAL A 252 -0.67 6.83 3.38
C VAL A 252 -0.82 6.67 4.87
N ALA A 253 -0.61 7.76 5.61
CA ALA A 253 -0.66 7.76 7.07
C ALA A 253 -2.09 7.68 7.63
N GLY A 254 -3.10 7.95 6.79
CA GLY A 254 -4.50 8.00 7.22
C GLY A 254 -4.91 9.37 7.73
N ALA A 255 -5.90 9.43 8.62
CA ALA A 255 -6.30 10.68 9.25
C ALA A 255 -5.20 11.20 10.20
N PRO A 256 -5.09 12.51 10.42
CA PRO A 256 -4.27 13.06 11.49
C PRO A 256 -4.63 12.44 12.85
N PRO A 257 -3.70 12.32 13.79
CA PRO A 257 -4.01 11.89 15.14
C PRO A 257 -5.11 12.75 15.78
N PRO A 258 -5.97 12.18 16.65
CA PRO A 258 -7.11 12.89 17.21
C PRO A 258 -6.77 14.25 17.85
N GLU A 259 -5.62 14.33 18.51
CA GLU A 259 -5.13 15.55 19.15
C GLU A 259 -4.69 16.64 18.17
N LYS A 260 -4.43 16.30 16.89
CA LYS A 260 -4.07 17.24 15.82
C LYS A 260 -5.25 17.57 14.90
N LEU A 261 -6.31 16.77 14.94
CA LEU A 261 -7.41 16.84 13.97
C LEU A 261 -8.17 18.18 14.03
N GLU A 262 -8.42 18.70 15.24
CA GLU A 262 -9.07 20.01 15.42
C GLU A 262 -8.23 21.14 14.83
N ALA A 263 -6.90 21.12 15.02
CA ALA A 263 -6.00 22.10 14.45
C ALA A 263 -5.99 22.05 12.91
N GLU A 264 -6.09 20.85 12.32
CA GLU A 264 -6.19 20.69 10.87
C GLU A 264 -7.52 21.28 10.34
N TRP A 265 -8.66 21.02 11.01
CA TRP A 265 -9.94 21.62 10.63
C TRP A 265 -9.91 23.14 10.73
N GLN A 266 -9.29 23.71 11.74
CA GLN A 266 -9.11 25.15 11.86
C GLN A 266 -8.28 25.71 10.70
N ALA A 267 -7.20 25.03 10.33
CA ALA A 267 -6.34 25.41 9.20
C ALA A 267 -7.04 25.27 7.85
N LEU A 268 -7.99 24.32 7.71
CA LEU A 268 -8.79 24.13 6.52
C LEU A 268 -9.99 25.12 6.43
N GLY A 269 -10.43 25.66 7.57
CA GLY A 269 -11.65 26.48 7.65
C GLY A 269 -12.96 25.67 7.59
N TYR A 270 -12.89 24.34 7.61
CA TYR A 270 -14.04 23.43 7.62
C TYR A 270 -13.70 22.11 8.30
N ARG A 271 -14.73 21.39 8.73
CA ARG A 271 -14.59 20.04 9.29
C ARG A 271 -14.66 18.99 8.19
N ASP A 272 -13.70 18.07 8.20
CA ASP A 272 -13.61 16.93 7.29
C ASP A 272 -13.40 15.62 8.09
N ASP A 273 -14.46 14.79 8.16
CA ASP A 273 -14.43 13.51 8.87
C ASP A 273 -13.76 12.39 8.03
N LEU A 274 -13.40 12.69 6.78
CA LEU A 274 -12.76 11.76 5.82
C LEU A 274 -11.33 12.17 5.44
N ILE A 275 -10.76 13.17 6.10
CA ILE A 275 -9.41 13.68 5.83
C ILE A 275 -8.37 12.55 5.76
N VAL A 276 -7.45 12.64 4.82
CA VAL A 276 -6.36 11.68 4.63
C VAL A 276 -5.04 12.41 4.44
N CYS A 277 -4.00 11.95 5.15
CA CYS A 277 -2.63 12.40 4.96
C CYS A 277 -1.83 11.33 4.21
N ALA A 278 -1.04 11.74 3.22
CA ALA A 278 -0.14 10.89 2.48
C ALA A 278 1.16 11.63 2.14
N GLU A 279 2.18 10.88 1.72
CA GLU A 279 3.39 11.47 1.16
C GLU A 279 3.17 11.96 -0.28
N PRO A 280 3.98 12.91 -0.78
CA PRO A 280 3.93 13.36 -2.17
C PRO A 280 4.29 12.27 -3.17
N PHE A 281 5.26 11.41 -2.82
CA PHE A 281 5.65 10.28 -3.66
C PHE A 281 4.47 9.32 -3.90
N ALA A 282 4.26 8.94 -5.15
CA ALA A 282 3.28 7.93 -5.53
C ALA A 282 3.77 7.20 -6.77
N LEU A 283 3.77 5.86 -6.73
CA LEU A 283 4.11 5.02 -7.86
C LEU A 283 3.06 3.91 -7.99
N PHE A 284 2.36 3.89 -9.12
CA PHE A 284 1.41 2.87 -9.49
C PHE A 284 1.88 2.22 -10.79
N VAL A 285 2.38 1.01 -10.71
CA VAL A 285 2.83 0.25 -11.88
C VAL A 285 1.81 -0.83 -12.18
N LEU A 286 1.39 -0.92 -13.44
CA LEU A 286 0.40 -1.88 -13.92
C LEU A 286 1.01 -2.70 -15.07
N GLU A 287 1.01 -4.01 -14.91
CA GLU A 287 1.22 -4.98 -15.98
C GLU A 287 -0.17 -5.41 -16.42
N ALA A 288 -0.63 -4.87 -17.54
CA ALA A 288 -2.00 -4.95 -18.00
C ALA A 288 -2.11 -4.77 -19.51
N ASP A 289 -3.22 -5.21 -20.07
CA ASP A 289 -3.51 -5.07 -21.48
C ASP A 289 -4.05 -3.67 -21.86
N GLU A 290 -4.30 -3.49 -23.14
CA GLU A 290 -4.77 -2.24 -23.72
C GLU A 290 -6.14 -1.81 -23.18
N PHE A 291 -7.03 -2.77 -22.82
CA PHE A 291 -8.34 -2.43 -22.27
C PHE A 291 -8.20 -1.71 -20.93
N VAL A 292 -7.35 -2.21 -20.03
CA VAL A 292 -7.07 -1.55 -18.76
C VAL A 292 -6.44 -0.17 -18.98
N HIS A 293 -5.49 -0.06 -19.92
CA HIS A 293 -4.81 1.20 -20.25
C HIS A 293 -5.79 2.29 -20.71
N GLN A 294 -6.83 1.92 -21.47
CA GLN A 294 -7.83 2.86 -22.00
C GLN A 294 -8.86 3.30 -20.94
N HIS A 295 -9.11 2.50 -19.90
CA HIS A 295 -10.20 2.73 -18.94
C HIS A 295 -9.74 3.07 -17.52
N PHE A 296 -8.43 3.10 -17.28
CA PHE A 296 -7.85 3.43 -15.98
C PHE A 296 -6.88 4.62 -16.11
N PRO A 297 -6.64 5.40 -15.02
CA PRO A 297 -5.66 6.49 -15.06
C PRO A 297 -4.30 6.05 -15.62
N ASN A 298 -3.68 6.87 -16.42
CA ASN A 298 -2.42 6.56 -17.09
C ASN A 298 -1.36 7.67 -16.91
N GLY A 299 -0.21 7.54 -17.57
CA GLY A 299 0.91 8.45 -17.43
C GLY A 299 0.64 9.91 -17.82
N LYS A 300 -0.45 10.21 -18.55
CA LYS A 300 -0.88 11.58 -18.84
C LYS A 300 -1.45 12.26 -17.58
N ALA A 301 -2.09 11.48 -16.72
CA ALA A 301 -2.62 11.97 -15.45
C ALA A 301 -1.52 12.26 -14.43
N SER A 302 -0.53 11.37 -14.35
CA SER A 302 0.58 11.49 -13.40
C SER A 302 1.78 10.65 -13.85
N PRO A 303 3.02 11.18 -13.77
CA PRO A 303 4.23 10.41 -14.05
C PRO A 303 4.45 9.23 -13.08
N GLY A 304 3.70 9.21 -11.96
CA GLY A 304 3.69 8.10 -11.01
C GLY A 304 2.93 6.88 -11.50
N ILE A 305 2.13 6.96 -12.57
CA ILE A 305 1.44 5.83 -13.17
C ILE A 305 2.24 5.30 -14.35
N ARG A 306 2.54 4.01 -14.35
CA ARG A 306 3.31 3.36 -15.39
C ARG A 306 2.63 2.07 -15.83
N PHE A 307 2.38 1.92 -17.14
CA PHE A 307 2.01 0.65 -17.75
C PHE A 307 3.27 -0.01 -18.29
N VAL A 308 3.43 -1.29 -18.00
CA VAL A 308 4.64 -2.07 -18.32
C VAL A 308 4.28 -3.48 -18.78
N ASP A 309 5.18 -4.10 -19.55
CA ASP A 309 5.04 -5.50 -19.96
C ASP A 309 5.53 -6.49 -18.89
N ASP A 310 6.40 -6.05 -17.99
CA ASP A 310 6.96 -6.84 -16.87
C ASP A 310 7.06 -5.98 -15.61
N LEU A 311 6.29 -6.33 -14.60
CA LEU A 311 6.26 -5.65 -13.30
C LEU A 311 7.44 -6.05 -12.39
N THR A 312 8.12 -7.16 -12.71
CA THR A 312 9.20 -7.74 -11.88
C THR A 312 10.31 -6.75 -11.52
N PRO A 313 10.85 -5.93 -12.44
CA PRO A 313 11.92 -4.98 -12.09
C PRO A 313 11.51 -3.96 -11.02
N TYR A 314 10.27 -3.48 -11.09
CA TYR A 314 9.72 -2.53 -10.12
C TYR A 314 9.50 -3.17 -8.75
N ARG A 315 9.00 -4.41 -8.74
CA ARG A 315 8.80 -5.18 -7.51
C ARG A 315 10.12 -5.48 -6.82
N VAL A 316 11.10 -6.00 -7.56
CA VAL A 316 12.44 -6.30 -7.02
C VAL A 316 13.05 -5.03 -6.42
N ARG A 317 12.99 -3.92 -7.13
CA ARG A 317 13.49 -2.62 -6.67
C ARG A 317 12.82 -2.17 -5.38
N LYS A 318 11.49 -2.21 -5.32
CA LYS A 318 10.73 -1.85 -4.11
C LYS A 318 11.05 -2.77 -2.94
N VAL A 319 11.03 -4.09 -3.15
CA VAL A 319 11.24 -5.06 -2.08
C VAL A 319 12.66 -4.97 -1.53
N GLN A 320 13.67 -4.87 -2.39
CA GLN A 320 15.06 -4.86 -1.95
C GLN A 320 15.47 -3.48 -1.41
N ILE A 321 15.18 -2.39 -2.10
CA ILE A 321 15.61 -1.04 -1.70
C ILE A 321 14.75 -0.51 -0.56
N LEU A 322 13.42 -0.43 -0.72
CA LEU A 322 12.55 0.14 0.32
C LEU A 322 12.36 -0.82 1.49
N ASN A 323 11.85 -2.03 1.21
CA ASN A 323 11.47 -2.94 2.28
C ASN A 323 12.68 -3.60 2.96
N GLY A 324 13.73 -3.90 2.19
CA GLY A 324 14.98 -4.44 2.72
C GLY A 324 15.69 -3.47 3.65
N SER A 325 15.88 -2.22 3.20
CA SER A 325 16.50 -1.18 4.03
C SER A 325 15.67 -0.83 5.26
N HIS A 326 14.32 -0.82 5.18
CA HIS A 326 13.46 -0.72 6.35
C HIS A 326 13.70 -1.84 7.36
N THR A 327 13.90 -3.08 6.90
CA THR A 327 14.15 -4.23 7.80
C THR A 327 15.46 -4.05 8.56
N ILE A 328 16.53 -3.63 7.88
CA ILE A 328 17.84 -3.37 8.47
C ILE A 328 17.77 -2.16 9.43
N LEU A 329 17.25 -1.03 8.95
CA LEU A 329 17.12 0.20 9.70
C LEU A 329 16.26 0.01 10.95
N GLY A 330 15.15 -0.74 10.81
CA GLY A 330 14.24 -1.05 11.90
C GLY A 330 14.91 -1.86 13.00
N ALA A 331 15.58 -2.94 12.65
CA ALA A 331 16.24 -3.82 13.62
C ALA A 331 17.36 -3.09 14.38
N ILE A 332 18.27 -2.45 13.65
CA ILE A 332 19.40 -1.72 14.25
C ILE A 332 18.88 -0.52 15.07
N GLY A 333 17.92 0.24 14.53
CA GLY A 333 17.35 1.39 15.20
C GLY A 333 16.67 1.03 16.53
N ARG A 334 15.93 -0.06 16.57
CA ARG A 334 15.31 -0.58 17.80
C ARG A 334 16.35 -0.99 18.83
N LEU A 335 17.39 -1.71 18.43
CA LEU A 335 18.53 -2.09 19.31
C LEU A 335 19.28 -0.87 19.85
N LEU A 336 19.30 0.24 19.11
CA LEU A 336 19.87 1.53 19.55
C LEU A 336 18.88 2.37 20.40
N GLY A 337 17.67 1.87 20.68
CA GLY A 337 16.66 2.59 21.47
C GLY A 337 15.91 3.69 20.70
N LEU A 338 16.05 3.74 19.37
CA LEU A 338 15.34 4.69 18.52
C LEU A 338 13.88 4.25 18.32
N ARG A 339 12.99 5.20 18.03
CA ARG A 339 11.55 4.95 18.00
C ARG A 339 10.93 5.03 16.61
N THR A 340 11.47 5.90 15.75
CA THR A 340 10.91 6.18 14.42
C THR A 340 11.94 6.00 13.32
N VAL A 341 11.45 5.73 12.09
CA VAL A 341 12.29 5.65 10.89
C VAL A 341 13.12 6.91 10.72
N ARG A 342 12.52 8.10 10.95
CA ARG A 342 13.22 9.37 10.87
C ARG A 342 14.37 9.46 11.86
N GLN A 343 14.14 9.14 13.14
CA GLN A 343 15.23 9.12 14.13
C GLN A 343 16.36 8.19 13.72
N ALA A 344 16.02 7.04 13.15
CA ALA A 344 16.99 6.04 12.72
C ALA A 344 17.82 6.49 11.51
N ILE A 345 17.21 7.11 10.50
CA ILE A 345 17.94 7.59 9.31
C ILE A 345 18.72 8.89 9.59
N ASP A 346 18.27 9.70 10.55
CA ASP A 346 18.95 10.91 10.97
C ASP A 346 20.10 10.62 11.97
N ASP A 347 20.15 9.44 12.57
CA ASP A 347 21.32 8.98 13.34
C ASP A 347 22.52 8.88 12.39
N ARG A 348 23.58 9.63 12.68
CA ARG A 348 24.73 9.80 11.77
C ARG A 348 25.37 8.49 11.34
N GLN A 349 25.53 7.57 12.28
CA GLN A 349 26.22 6.30 12.03
C GLN A 349 25.29 5.30 11.32
N LEU A 350 24.06 5.14 11.84
CA LEU A 350 23.07 4.24 11.23
C LEU A 350 22.63 4.71 9.85
N GLY A 351 22.37 6.02 9.67
CA GLY A 351 22.00 6.58 8.36
C GLY A 351 23.09 6.36 7.32
N LYS A 352 24.38 6.55 7.67
CA LYS A 352 25.50 6.25 6.78
C LYS A 352 25.60 4.75 6.47
N PHE A 353 25.41 3.91 7.47
CA PHE A 353 25.43 2.44 7.29
C PHE A 353 24.35 1.97 6.31
N VAL A 354 23.12 2.45 6.48
CA VAL A 354 21.99 2.10 5.59
C VAL A 354 22.21 2.63 4.17
N ASP A 355 22.70 3.86 4.03
CA ASP A 355 23.04 4.43 2.72
C ASP A 355 24.10 3.61 2.00
N SER A 356 25.18 3.24 2.71
CA SER A 356 26.22 2.35 2.17
C SER A 356 25.69 0.93 1.83
N ALA A 357 24.82 0.36 2.67
CA ALA A 357 24.18 -0.92 2.36
C ALA A 357 23.36 -0.87 1.07
N ILE A 358 22.60 0.20 0.88
CA ILE A 358 21.81 0.41 -0.34
C ILE A 358 22.73 0.60 -1.55
N CYS A 359 23.70 1.52 -1.48
CA CYS A 359 24.51 1.89 -2.64
C CYS A 359 25.53 0.82 -3.03
N GLU A 360 26.14 0.14 -2.09
CA GLU A 360 27.26 -0.76 -2.32
C GLU A 360 26.84 -2.23 -2.42
N GLU A 361 25.66 -2.60 -1.86
CA GLU A 361 25.24 -4.01 -1.82
C GLU A 361 23.85 -4.23 -2.48
N VAL A 362 22.83 -3.40 -2.17
CA VAL A 362 21.47 -3.61 -2.69
C VAL A 362 21.36 -3.21 -4.15
N ILE A 363 21.81 -2.01 -4.54
CA ILE A 363 21.75 -1.56 -5.95
C ILE A 363 22.54 -2.50 -6.85
N PRO A 364 23.80 -2.91 -6.52
CA PRO A 364 24.53 -3.89 -7.32
C PRO A 364 23.90 -5.28 -7.36
N ALA A 365 23.00 -5.61 -6.41
CA ALA A 365 22.26 -6.86 -6.39
C ALA A 365 21.02 -6.86 -7.32
N THR A 366 20.50 -5.70 -7.76
CA THR A 366 19.31 -5.66 -8.59
C THR A 366 19.55 -6.34 -9.96
N GLU A 367 18.92 -7.50 -10.16
CA GLU A 367 19.17 -8.37 -11.34
C GLU A 367 18.56 -7.83 -12.64
N ARG A 368 17.44 -7.13 -12.52
CA ARG A 368 16.67 -6.61 -13.66
C ARG A 368 16.37 -5.15 -13.43
N GLY A 369 17.03 -4.32 -14.17
CA GLY A 369 16.81 -2.88 -14.14
C GLY A 369 18.09 -2.09 -14.38
N ASP A 370 17.88 -0.86 -14.78
CA ASP A 370 18.94 0.13 -14.89
C ASP A 370 19.41 0.49 -13.46
N GLU A 371 20.74 0.36 -13.22
CA GLU A 371 21.34 0.79 -11.94
C GLU A 371 21.04 2.27 -11.67
N SER A 372 20.91 3.10 -12.72
CA SER A 372 20.57 4.51 -12.60
C SER A 372 19.15 4.71 -12.10
N GLU A 373 18.16 3.92 -12.54
CA GLU A 373 16.80 3.93 -12.01
C GLU A 373 16.75 3.44 -10.56
N SER A 374 17.53 2.40 -10.23
CA SER A 374 17.63 1.89 -8.86
C SER A 374 18.26 2.93 -7.92
N ALA A 375 19.30 3.64 -8.38
CA ALA A 375 19.91 4.73 -7.64
C ALA A 375 18.95 5.94 -7.48
N HIS A 376 18.16 6.24 -8.51
CA HIS A 376 17.12 7.27 -8.40
C HIS A 376 16.08 6.89 -7.35
N TYR A 377 15.53 5.68 -7.44
CA TYR A 377 14.55 5.19 -6.47
C TYR A 377 15.11 5.12 -5.05
N ALA A 378 16.38 4.77 -4.87
CA ALA A 378 17.04 4.78 -3.56
C ALA A 378 17.10 6.18 -2.95
N ARG A 379 17.40 7.21 -3.74
CA ARG A 379 17.37 8.61 -3.27
C ARG A 379 15.97 9.02 -2.81
N GLU A 380 14.93 8.64 -3.56
CA GLU A 380 13.54 8.86 -3.15
C GLU A 380 13.21 8.14 -1.84
N VAL A 381 13.62 6.87 -1.69
CA VAL A 381 13.42 6.09 -0.45
C VAL A 381 14.09 6.78 0.75
N LEU A 382 15.34 7.21 0.61
CA LEU A 382 16.06 7.90 1.69
C LEU A 382 15.42 9.25 2.06
N ALA A 383 14.88 9.99 1.07
CA ALA A 383 14.11 11.20 1.32
C ALA A 383 12.80 10.90 2.06
N ARG A 384 12.09 9.84 1.68
CA ARG A 384 10.86 9.36 2.34
C ARG A 384 11.11 8.94 3.79
N PHE A 385 12.25 8.32 4.09
CA PHE A 385 12.65 7.97 5.48
C PHE A 385 12.89 9.21 6.35
N ARG A 386 13.34 10.31 5.74
CA ARG A 386 13.55 11.61 6.42
C ARG A 386 12.28 12.46 6.51
N ASN A 387 11.12 11.98 6.02
CA ASN A 387 9.88 12.74 6.03
C ASN A 387 9.51 13.18 7.45
N PRO A 388 9.46 14.52 7.73
CA PRO A 388 9.21 15.02 9.09
C PRO A 388 7.74 14.93 9.50
N PHE A 389 6.84 14.67 8.58
CA PHE A 389 5.40 14.69 8.81
C PHE A 389 4.82 13.31 9.12
N ILE A 390 5.60 12.23 8.96
CA ILE A 390 5.16 10.86 9.19
C ILE A 390 5.95 10.27 10.36
N GLU A 391 5.26 10.00 11.45
CA GLU A 391 5.81 9.25 12.59
C GLU A 391 5.76 7.74 12.31
N HIS A 392 6.61 7.27 11.39
CA HIS A 392 6.68 5.86 11.06
C HIS A 392 7.40 5.08 12.16
N SER A 393 6.63 4.32 12.95
CA SER A 393 7.13 3.57 14.11
C SER A 393 8.04 2.42 13.72
N LEU A 394 9.22 2.30 14.34
CA LEU A 394 10.10 1.14 14.19
C LEU A 394 9.48 -0.13 14.75
N VAL A 395 8.54 -0.04 15.71
CA VAL A 395 7.82 -1.20 16.23
C VAL A 395 7.00 -1.87 15.13
N SER A 396 6.23 -1.09 14.37
CA SER A 396 5.43 -1.63 13.26
C SER A 396 6.30 -2.13 12.09
N ILE A 397 7.46 -1.50 11.85
CA ILE A 397 8.44 -1.98 10.87
C ILE A 397 8.98 -3.36 11.25
N CYS A 398 9.24 -3.59 12.54
CA CYS A 398 9.86 -4.82 13.03
C CYS A 398 8.85 -5.96 13.28
N SER A 399 7.53 -5.74 13.22
CA SER A 399 6.58 -6.86 13.35
C SER A 399 6.86 -7.95 12.31
N ASN A 400 6.79 -9.23 12.71
CA ASN A 400 7.10 -10.39 11.87
C ASN A 400 8.45 -10.28 11.11
N CYS A 401 9.49 -9.74 11.78
CA CYS A 401 10.79 -9.54 11.13
C CYS A 401 11.53 -10.87 10.84
N SER A 402 11.18 -11.97 11.50
CA SER A 402 11.74 -13.29 11.22
C SER A 402 11.53 -13.72 9.75
N THR A 403 10.31 -13.57 9.24
CA THR A 403 9.99 -13.89 7.83
C THR A 403 10.48 -12.83 6.86
N LYS A 404 10.61 -11.57 7.31
CA LYS A 404 11.10 -10.46 6.46
C LYS A 404 12.57 -10.61 6.08
N VAL A 405 13.39 -11.30 6.88
CA VAL A 405 14.76 -11.64 6.48
C VAL A 405 14.75 -12.46 5.19
N GLY A 406 13.97 -13.54 5.15
CA GLY A 406 13.87 -14.40 3.97
C GLY A 406 13.32 -13.68 2.76
N THR A 407 12.18 -13.00 2.91
CA THR A 407 11.45 -12.40 1.78
C THR A 407 12.07 -11.08 1.27
N ARG A 408 12.85 -10.36 2.08
CA ARG A 408 13.36 -9.02 1.73
C ARG A 408 14.88 -8.95 1.61
N LEU A 409 15.63 -9.70 2.44
CA LEU A 409 17.10 -9.65 2.45
C LEU A 409 17.73 -10.78 1.65
N PHE A 410 17.25 -12.02 1.77
CA PHE A 410 17.80 -13.17 1.06
C PHE A 410 17.86 -13.00 -0.46
N PRO A 411 16.83 -12.47 -1.15
CA PRO A 411 16.91 -12.23 -2.59
C PRO A 411 18.06 -11.29 -2.97
N ALA A 412 18.27 -10.21 -2.21
CA ALA A 412 19.36 -9.27 -2.44
C ALA A 412 20.74 -9.91 -2.13
N ILE A 413 20.85 -10.63 -1.01
CA ILE A 413 22.08 -11.32 -0.61
C ILE A 413 22.49 -12.34 -1.68
N ARG A 414 21.57 -13.20 -2.10
CA ARG A 414 21.79 -14.21 -3.15
C ARG A 414 22.23 -13.57 -4.47
N SER A 415 21.52 -12.54 -4.91
CA SER A 415 21.84 -11.87 -6.15
C SER A 415 23.20 -11.17 -6.11
N PHE A 416 23.51 -10.49 -5.00
CA PHE A 416 24.83 -9.87 -4.81
C PHE A 416 25.96 -10.90 -4.87
N MET A 417 25.82 -12.02 -4.11
CA MET A 417 26.82 -13.10 -4.11
C MET A 417 27.03 -13.69 -5.52
N LYS A 418 25.94 -13.93 -6.25
CA LYS A 418 25.99 -14.43 -7.62
C LYS A 418 26.74 -13.47 -8.56
N ARG A 419 26.54 -12.16 -8.40
CA ARG A 419 27.11 -11.13 -9.28
C ARG A 419 28.52 -10.70 -8.92
N ARG A 420 28.84 -10.66 -7.63
CA ARG A 420 30.11 -10.13 -7.10
C ARG A 420 31.06 -11.20 -6.59
N GLY A 421 30.61 -12.44 -6.39
CA GLY A 421 31.43 -13.54 -5.89
C GLY A 421 31.87 -13.40 -4.42
N VAL A 422 31.33 -12.45 -3.70
CA VAL A 422 31.62 -12.17 -2.28
C VAL A 422 30.33 -11.98 -1.49
N VAL A 423 30.39 -12.12 -0.17
CA VAL A 423 29.23 -11.93 0.71
C VAL A 423 28.95 -10.43 0.97
N PRO A 424 27.68 -9.99 1.00
CA PRO A 424 27.33 -8.60 1.30
C PRO A 424 27.30 -8.39 2.83
N ARG A 425 28.39 -7.88 3.37
CA ARG A 425 28.62 -7.80 4.82
C ARG A 425 27.59 -6.94 5.56
N ARG A 426 27.14 -5.81 4.98
CA ARG A 426 26.15 -4.95 5.62
C ARG A 426 24.76 -5.57 5.64
N LEU A 427 24.37 -6.28 4.60
CA LEU A 427 23.10 -7.03 4.59
C LEU A 427 23.15 -8.17 5.62
N LEU A 428 24.29 -8.89 5.75
CA LEU A 428 24.48 -9.93 6.74
C LEU A 428 24.52 -9.39 8.17
N PHE A 429 25.09 -8.19 8.39
CA PHE A 429 24.98 -7.49 9.66
C PHE A 429 23.52 -7.16 10.00
N GLY A 430 22.73 -6.75 9.03
CA GLY A 430 21.29 -6.55 9.18
C GLY A 430 20.56 -7.83 9.61
N VAL A 431 20.93 -8.98 9.05
CA VAL A 431 20.42 -10.29 9.47
C VAL A 431 20.78 -10.58 10.93
N ALA A 432 22.05 -10.38 11.33
CA ALA A 432 22.50 -10.53 12.72
C ALA A 432 21.73 -9.61 13.67
N ALA A 433 21.51 -8.36 13.27
CA ALA A 433 20.72 -7.39 14.06
C ALA A 433 19.26 -7.82 14.24
N VAL A 434 18.62 -8.41 13.22
CA VAL A 434 17.26 -8.98 13.35
C VAL A 434 17.27 -10.15 14.34
N MET A 435 18.24 -11.05 14.26
CA MET A 435 18.36 -12.19 15.20
C MET A 435 18.51 -11.70 16.65
N LEU A 436 19.33 -10.67 16.87
CA LEU A 436 19.54 -10.09 18.19
C LEU A 436 18.27 -9.36 18.68
N LEU A 437 17.58 -8.63 17.82
CA LEU A 437 16.31 -7.96 18.15
C LEU A 437 15.26 -8.97 18.64
N LEU A 438 15.14 -10.12 17.97
CA LEU A 438 14.20 -11.19 18.35
C LEU A 438 14.57 -11.85 19.68
N ARG A 439 15.85 -11.80 20.09
CA ARG A 439 16.29 -12.22 21.42
C ARG A 439 15.90 -11.22 22.51
N GLU A 440 16.17 -9.94 22.28
CA GLU A 440 16.23 -8.91 23.33
C GLU A 440 14.96 -8.06 23.47
N SER A 441 14.05 -8.10 22.48
CA SER A 441 12.89 -7.18 22.44
C SER A 441 11.57 -7.93 22.33
N ASP A 442 10.53 -7.34 22.93
CA ASP A 442 9.14 -7.77 22.71
C ASP A 442 8.63 -7.26 21.35
N VAL A 443 8.96 -8.00 20.32
CA VAL A 443 8.51 -7.77 18.95
C VAL A 443 7.34 -8.71 18.67
N GLU A 444 6.28 -8.20 18.08
CA GLU A 444 5.20 -9.05 17.56
C GLU A 444 5.73 -9.87 16.38
N ASP A 445 5.95 -11.17 16.61
CA ASP A 445 6.48 -12.06 15.58
C ASP A 445 5.91 -13.47 15.75
N THR A 446 5.42 -14.04 14.66
CA THR A 446 4.77 -15.36 14.63
C THR A 446 5.68 -16.47 15.13
N HIS A 447 7.01 -16.31 15.01
CA HIS A 447 8.00 -17.33 15.35
C HIS A 447 8.80 -16.99 16.61
N LEU A 448 8.41 -15.95 17.35
CA LEU A 448 9.18 -15.41 18.48
C LEU A 448 9.48 -16.44 19.56
N GLU A 449 8.48 -17.22 19.96
CA GLU A 449 8.64 -18.25 21.02
C GLU A 449 9.67 -19.31 20.60
N LEU A 450 9.54 -19.85 19.39
CA LEU A 450 10.48 -20.82 18.84
C LEU A 450 11.92 -20.25 18.77
N ILE A 451 12.06 -19.02 18.32
CA ILE A 451 13.37 -18.36 18.22
C ILE A 451 13.99 -18.15 19.61
N ARG A 452 13.21 -17.76 20.61
CA ARG A 452 13.67 -17.63 22.00
C ARG A 452 14.09 -18.97 22.61
N GLU A 453 13.36 -20.04 22.34
CA GLU A 453 13.75 -21.39 22.75
C GLU A 453 15.09 -21.83 22.11
N MET A 454 15.30 -21.48 20.84
CA MET A 454 16.58 -21.75 20.18
C MET A 454 17.72 -20.94 20.82
N TRP A 455 17.50 -19.64 21.11
CA TRP A 455 18.46 -18.77 21.80
C TRP A 455 18.83 -19.27 23.21
N ALA A 456 17.85 -19.81 23.96
CA ALA A 456 18.09 -20.34 25.31
C ALA A 456 19.09 -21.50 25.38
N ARG A 457 19.37 -22.11 24.23
CA ARG A 457 20.35 -23.23 24.11
C ARG A 457 21.74 -22.77 23.67
N VAL A 458 21.89 -21.47 23.37
CA VAL A 458 23.17 -20.91 22.90
C VAL A 458 24.13 -20.69 24.09
N ASP A 459 25.31 -21.30 24.04
CA ASP A 459 26.41 -20.85 24.88
C ASP A 459 27.06 -19.62 24.25
N ASP A 460 26.78 -18.48 24.83
CA ASP A 460 27.26 -17.18 24.33
C ASP A 460 28.81 -17.05 24.34
N GLN A 461 29.54 -17.93 25.07
CA GLN A 461 31.00 -17.95 25.08
C GLN A 461 31.60 -18.89 24.00
N SER A 462 30.76 -19.72 23.37
CA SER A 462 31.19 -20.68 22.36
C SER A 462 30.91 -20.18 20.94
N PRO A 463 31.95 -19.96 20.12
CA PRO A 463 31.78 -19.64 18.69
C PRO A 463 31.01 -20.73 17.94
N ASP A 464 31.28 -22.01 18.25
CA ASP A 464 30.61 -23.13 17.60
C ASP A 464 29.13 -23.19 17.95
N SER A 465 28.77 -22.92 19.22
CA SER A 465 27.36 -22.83 19.64
C SER A 465 26.62 -21.72 18.92
N THR A 466 27.24 -20.52 18.81
CA THR A 466 26.67 -19.38 18.07
C THR A 466 26.51 -19.72 16.59
N LEU A 467 27.50 -20.36 15.95
CA LEU A 467 27.40 -20.77 14.54
C LEU A 467 26.30 -21.81 14.33
N ALA A 468 26.22 -22.83 15.19
CA ALA A 468 25.15 -23.83 15.11
C ALA A 468 23.76 -23.24 15.24
N PHE A 469 23.55 -22.28 16.14
CA PHE A 469 22.31 -21.52 16.27
C PHE A 469 21.98 -20.75 14.99
N VAL A 470 22.94 -20.00 14.46
CA VAL A 470 22.75 -19.21 13.23
C VAL A 470 22.34 -20.11 12.06
N GLN A 471 23.03 -21.24 11.87
CA GLN A 471 22.70 -22.21 10.82
C GLN A 471 21.26 -22.73 10.95
N GLN A 472 20.83 -23.09 12.17
CA GLN A 472 19.47 -23.59 12.42
C GLN A 472 18.43 -22.50 12.18
N LEU A 473 18.64 -21.27 12.65
CA LEU A 473 17.66 -20.19 12.46
C LEU A 473 17.57 -19.75 11.00
N LEU A 474 18.68 -19.65 10.29
CA LEU A 474 18.67 -19.35 8.85
C LEU A 474 17.94 -20.43 8.05
N ALA A 475 18.13 -21.71 8.41
CA ALA A 475 17.39 -22.81 7.79
C ALA A 475 15.87 -22.66 8.01
N LYS A 476 15.44 -22.28 9.21
CA LYS A 476 14.03 -21.95 9.49
C LYS A 476 13.54 -20.76 8.68
N GLN A 477 14.33 -19.70 8.56
CA GLN A 477 13.96 -18.55 7.75
C GLN A 477 13.82 -18.90 6.26
N VAL A 478 14.62 -19.85 5.73
CA VAL A 478 14.44 -20.42 4.39
C VAL A 478 13.09 -21.14 4.28
N GLU A 479 12.75 -22.00 5.26
CA GLU A 479 11.46 -22.70 5.30
C GLU A 479 10.28 -21.73 5.31
N TRP A 480 10.31 -20.69 6.15
CA TRP A 480 9.22 -19.72 6.30
C TRP A 480 9.02 -18.82 5.08
N SER A 481 10.12 -18.49 4.39
CA SER A 481 10.08 -17.58 3.22
C SER A 481 10.05 -18.32 1.89
N ARG A 482 10.38 -19.63 1.88
CA ARG A 482 10.58 -20.45 0.67
C ARG A 482 11.68 -19.92 -0.26
N GLU A 483 12.57 -19.10 0.24
CA GLU A 483 13.70 -18.54 -0.50
C GLU A 483 14.94 -19.42 -0.33
N HIS A 484 15.66 -19.68 -1.42
CA HIS A 484 16.89 -20.47 -1.39
C HIS A 484 18.12 -19.56 -1.27
N ILE A 485 18.99 -19.87 -0.33
CA ILE A 485 20.26 -19.17 -0.12
C ILE A 485 21.36 -20.15 0.33
N ASP A 486 22.61 -19.85 0.00
CA ASP A 486 23.77 -20.65 0.44
C ASP A 486 24.07 -20.36 1.93
N LEU A 487 23.53 -21.23 2.79
CA LEU A 487 23.71 -21.12 4.25
C LEU A 487 25.18 -21.33 4.69
N GLN A 488 25.97 -22.13 3.96
CA GLN A 488 27.36 -22.38 4.30
C GLN A 488 28.21 -21.13 4.09
N ALA A 489 27.89 -20.35 3.07
CA ALA A 489 28.61 -19.11 2.79
C ALA A 489 28.27 -17.98 3.76
N ILE A 490 27.00 -17.87 4.23
CA ILE A 490 26.54 -16.71 5.00
C ILE A 490 26.56 -16.92 6.52
N ALA A 491 26.32 -18.15 7.03
CA ALA A 491 26.18 -18.38 8.45
C ALA A 491 27.44 -18.02 9.26
N PRO A 492 28.68 -18.29 8.80
CA PRO A 492 29.91 -17.91 9.52
C PRO A 492 30.03 -16.39 9.71
N GLU A 493 29.68 -15.60 8.70
CA GLU A 493 29.73 -14.12 8.80
C GLU A 493 28.68 -13.60 9.76
N VAL A 494 27.44 -14.10 9.70
CA VAL A 494 26.36 -13.71 10.62
C VAL A 494 26.74 -14.06 12.06
N ALA A 495 27.29 -15.26 12.31
CA ALA A 495 27.77 -15.68 13.63
C ALA A 495 28.91 -14.76 14.12
N THR A 496 29.85 -14.39 13.23
CA THR A 496 30.94 -13.47 13.54
C THR A 496 30.39 -12.11 13.96
N PHE A 497 29.35 -11.59 13.28
CA PHE A 497 28.72 -10.31 13.68
C PHE A 497 28.05 -10.41 15.04
N LEU A 498 27.32 -11.49 15.34
CA LEU A 498 26.72 -11.69 16.67
C LEU A 498 27.77 -11.69 17.78
N MET A 499 28.89 -12.38 17.58
CA MET A 499 30.00 -12.40 18.54
C MET A 499 30.61 -11.01 18.71
N LYS A 500 30.95 -10.31 17.63
CA LYS A 500 31.50 -8.97 17.68
C LYS A 500 30.55 -7.96 18.33
N ILE A 501 29.24 -8.02 18.04
CA ILE A 501 28.26 -7.13 18.67
C ILE A 501 28.26 -7.34 20.19
N ARG A 502 28.37 -8.58 20.64
CA ARG A 502 28.47 -8.89 22.08
C ARG A 502 29.76 -8.36 22.72
N GLU A 503 30.90 -8.50 22.03
CA GLU A 503 32.22 -8.13 22.56
C GLU A 503 32.45 -6.62 22.60
N GLN A 504 32.08 -5.90 21.54
CA GLN A 504 32.44 -4.48 21.35
C GLN A 504 31.21 -3.57 21.15
N GLY A 505 30.02 -4.14 21.15
CA GLY A 505 28.77 -3.40 20.96
C GLY A 505 28.39 -3.17 19.51
N LEU A 506 27.10 -2.85 19.31
CA LEU A 506 26.47 -2.72 18.01
C LEU A 506 27.12 -1.60 17.15
N ARG A 507 27.37 -0.42 17.76
CA ARG A 507 27.93 0.73 17.04
C ARG A 507 29.36 0.48 16.55
N ALA A 508 30.20 -0.09 17.38
CA ALA A 508 31.60 -0.38 17.00
C ALA A 508 31.65 -1.45 15.88
N THR A 509 30.76 -2.44 15.93
CA THR A 509 30.69 -3.48 14.90
C THR A 509 30.15 -2.96 13.55
N MET A 510 29.29 -1.92 13.53
CA MET A 510 28.85 -1.28 12.27
C MET A 510 30.00 -0.60 11.51
N GLU A 511 31.07 -0.20 12.20
CA GLU A 511 32.24 0.49 11.60
C GLU A 511 33.33 -0.47 11.14
N SER A 512 33.30 -1.74 11.59
CA SER A 512 34.28 -2.80 11.28
C SER A 512 33.92 -3.58 10.00
#